data_33ef98efe5d4f4b11eef56fe28c1c2b2
#
_entry.id   33ef98efe5d4f4b11eef56fe28c1c2b2
#
_cell.length_a   1.000
_cell.length_b   1.000
_cell.length_c   1.000
_cell.angle_alpha   90.00
_cell.angle_beta   90.00
_cell.angle_gamma   90.00
#
_symmetry.space_group_name_H-M   'P 1'
#
loop_
_entity.id
_entity.type
_entity.pdbx_description
1 polymer ?
#
loop_
_entity_poly.entity_id
_entity_poly.type
_entity_poly.pdbx_seq_one_letter_code
_entity_poly.pdbx_strand_id
1 'polypeptide(L)'
;MNSRFSTLIISCFFCISAGINLNAQNKVWSVDDCIQFALDKNIQVQKALVSNSIYGEDLNLAKSAWYPSLSGSARQNYTWNNITNSTTGATVFKGTNGINISASSAMTVYNGSRIRNGVKQSEINYEADKYNTEVIKETVSLNILNAYLQVLYAEEQVKNDNDQIASLAEQLNLAGERLKLGVIANSDYLQVKSQLATEKQTLATAQSQLALNRISLMQLMEFPIANNFQIAHPNLDSLINQKRTPDPVEIYQTALGIKPEVKNAELAKKSSQIGIDIAKASHYPNVSLNAGVTSSYSGYQTSFSTSYKPGSFGSQLSNNISPSIGLSASIPIYLNRQIKTNVAIAKLNSNNAELNEFNTKDVLRKAIEQSSQDVISSQIEYEASVEAYQAVKESFDVASEKYNQGIMSPVDFLIQKTTFIATESSFLQSKYKLIFSYKVLDFYSGQPLSFGTNNK
;
A
#
# COMPACT_ATOMS: atom_id res chain seq x y z
N MET A 1 -11.61 62.97 -12.26
CA MET A 1 -13.02 62.82 -11.84
C MET A 1 -13.14 61.50 -11.12
N ASN A 2 -13.00 61.59 -9.86
CA ASN A 2 -13.60 60.96 -8.69
C ASN A 2 -13.18 59.51 -8.41
N SER A 3 -12.26 59.21 -7.47
CA SER A 3 -12.38 59.35 -5.98
C SER A 3 -13.71 58.81 -5.46
N ARG A 4 -13.84 57.45 -5.27
CA ARG A 4 -14.79 56.80 -4.36
C ARG A 4 -14.78 55.23 -4.55
N PHE A 5 -13.61 54.62 -4.45
CA PHE A 5 -13.56 53.14 -4.29
C PHE A 5 -12.34 52.74 -3.44
N SER A 6 -12.21 53.34 -2.29
CA SER A 6 -11.07 53.09 -1.39
C SER A 6 -11.42 53.08 0.07
N THR A 7 -12.60 52.57 0.48
CA THR A 7 -12.99 52.52 1.90
C THR A 7 -13.98 51.40 2.20
N LEU A 8 -13.72 50.14 1.75
CA LEU A 8 -14.60 49.00 2.14
C LEU A 8 -13.90 47.64 2.19
N ILE A 9 -12.59 47.60 2.46
CA ILE A 9 -11.83 46.33 2.66
C ILE A 9 -10.95 46.40 3.93
N ILE A 10 -11.38 47.13 4.99
CA ILE A 10 -10.67 47.14 6.30
C ILE A 10 -11.71 46.99 7.42
N SER A 11 -12.56 45.98 7.36
CA SER A 11 -13.43 45.69 8.50
C SER A 11 -14.00 44.27 8.45
N CYS A 12 -13.15 43.23 8.26
CA CYS A 12 -13.54 41.84 8.49
C CYS A 12 -12.34 40.94 8.85
N PHE A 13 -11.39 41.50 9.61
CA PHE A 13 -10.26 40.69 10.10
C PHE A 13 -10.16 40.75 11.62
N PHE A 14 -11.34 40.72 12.28
CA PHE A 14 -11.39 40.58 13.75
C PHE A 14 -12.52 39.61 14.08
N CYS A 15 -12.23 38.63 14.91
CA CYS A 15 -13.09 37.58 15.42
C CYS A 15 -13.24 36.35 14.52
N ILE A 16 -12.34 35.38 14.71
CA ILE A 16 -12.63 33.99 15.08
C ILE A 16 -11.28 33.37 15.50
N SER A 17 -10.71 33.85 16.59
CA SER A 17 -9.92 33.01 17.48
C SER A 17 -10.91 32.25 18.39
N ALA A 18 -11.82 31.49 17.81
CA ALA A 18 -12.47 30.41 18.51
C ALA A 18 -11.34 29.41 18.81
N GLY A 19 -10.79 29.50 20.01
CA GLY A 19 -9.95 28.48 20.58
C GLY A 19 -10.68 27.14 20.44
N ILE A 20 -10.33 26.38 19.45
CA ILE A 20 -10.58 24.96 19.46
C ILE A 20 -9.72 24.47 20.62
N ASN A 21 -10.31 24.48 21.83
CA ASN A 21 -9.86 23.61 22.90
C ASN A 21 -9.99 22.20 22.32
N LEU A 22 -8.98 21.74 21.60
CA LEU A 22 -8.67 20.34 21.45
C LEU A 22 -8.44 19.86 22.89
N ASN A 23 -9.55 19.54 23.60
CA ASN A 23 -9.49 18.55 24.63
C ASN A 23 -8.93 17.32 23.92
N ALA A 24 -7.63 17.17 23.98
CA ALA A 24 -6.97 15.90 23.77
C ALA A 24 -7.48 14.99 24.89
N GLN A 25 -8.76 14.56 24.81
CA GLN A 25 -9.22 13.40 25.52
C GLN A 25 -8.19 12.34 25.16
N ASN A 26 -7.55 11.78 26.18
CA ASN A 26 -6.67 10.63 26.03
C ASN A 26 -7.51 9.52 25.37
N LYS A 27 -7.56 9.53 24.03
CA LYS A 27 -8.27 8.49 23.29
C LYS A 27 -7.54 7.20 23.54
N VAL A 28 -8.23 6.26 24.13
CA VAL A 28 -7.76 4.88 24.23
C VAL A 28 -8.08 4.19 22.88
N TRP A 29 -7.05 3.77 22.18
CA TRP A 29 -7.15 3.25 20.83
C TRP A 29 -7.46 1.74 20.84
N SER A 30 -8.60 1.34 20.29
CA SER A 30 -8.90 -0.05 19.98
C SER A 30 -8.14 -0.50 18.72
N VAL A 31 -8.05 -1.81 18.48
CA VAL A 31 -7.46 -2.33 17.24
C VAL A 31 -8.21 -1.84 16.01
N ASP A 32 -9.54 -1.77 16.09
CA ASP A 32 -10.38 -1.26 14.99
C ASP A 32 -10.10 0.22 14.71
N ASP A 33 -9.98 1.06 15.76
CA ASP A 33 -9.59 2.46 15.60
C ASP A 33 -8.23 2.60 14.92
N CYS A 34 -7.26 1.77 15.33
CA CYS A 34 -5.91 1.77 14.74
C CYS A 34 -5.95 1.37 13.26
N ILE A 35 -6.70 0.32 12.92
CA ILE A 35 -6.87 -0.14 11.53
C ILE A 35 -7.54 0.95 10.70
N GLN A 36 -8.67 1.50 11.14
CA GLN A 36 -9.39 2.53 10.39
C GLN A 36 -8.52 3.76 10.16
N PHE A 37 -7.83 4.23 11.19
CA PHE A 37 -6.93 5.37 11.06
C PHE A 37 -5.78 5.09 10.08
N ALA A 38 -5.18 3.88 10.14
CA ALA A 38 -4.14 3.48 9.22
C ALA A 38 -4.66 3.40 7.78
N LEU A 39 -5.85 2.85 7.53
CA LEU A 39 -6.43 2.80 6.19
C LEU A 39 -6.66 4.19 5.59
N ASP A 40 -6.94 5.20 6.43
CA ASP A 40 -7.13 6.58 6.00
C ASP A 40 -5.80 7.34 5.79
N LYS A 41 -4.74 7.01 6.51
CA LYS A 41 -3.51 7.84 6.57
C LYS A 41 -2.27 7.13 6.05
N ASN A 42 -2.23 5.82 6.08
CA ASN A 42 -1.03 5.07 5.70
C ASN A 42 -0.61 5.36 4.26
N ILE A 43 0.68 5.67 4.08
CA ILE A 43 1.26 6.08 2.79
C ILE A 43 1.12 4.96 1.74
N GLN A 44 1.20 3.68 2.13
CA GLN A 44 1.04 2.57 1.17
C GLN A 44 -0.38 2.51 0.61
N VAL A 45 -1.39 2.71 1.46
CA VAL A 45 -2.80 2.80 1.04
C VAL A 45 -3.02 4.02 0.15
N GLN A 46 -2.48 5.19 0.53
CA GLN A 46 -2.58 6.41 -0.28
C GLN A 46 -1.93 6.23 -1.66
N LYS A 47 -0.74 5.59 -1.73
CA LYS A 47 -0.09 5.26 -3.00
C LYS A 47 -0.93 4.32 -3.87
N ALA A 48 -1.59 3.35 -3.27
CA ALA A 48 -2.48 2.44 -4.00
C ALA A 48 -3.72 3.17 -4.55
N LEU A 49 -4.31 4.09 -3.79
CA LEU A 49 -5.42 4.92 -4.25
C LEU A 49 -5.02 5.85 -5.40
N VAL A 50 -3.81 6.45 -5.32
CA VAL A 50 -3.25 7.25 -6.42
C VAL A 50 -2.99 6.38 -7.65
N SER A 51 -2.45 5.15 -7.49
CA SER A 51 -2.28 4.19 -8.58
C SER A 51 -3.62 3.90 -9.26
N ASN A 52 -4.66 3.64 -8.48
CA ASN A 52 -6.00 3.40 -9.04
C ASN A 52 -6.53 4.63 -9.81
N SER A 53 -6.25 5.84 -9.33
CA SER A 53 -6.60 7.07 -10.05
C SER A 53 -5.87 7.18 -11.40
N ILE A 54 -4.59 6.77 -11.46
CA ILE A 54 -3.81 6.72 -12.72
C ILE A 54 -4.47 5.76 -13.71
N TYR A 55 -4.85 4.56 -13.29
CA TYR A 55 -5.58 3.63 -14.17
C TYR A 55 -6.95 4.18 -14.61
N GLY A 56 -7.59 5.02 -13.76
CA GLY A 56 -8.78 5.75 -14.13
C GLY A 56 -8.55 6.74 -15.28
N GLU A 57 -7.44 7.50 -15.25
CA GLU A 57 -7.06 8.39 -16.34
C GLU A 57 -6.60 7.63 -17.58
N ASP A 58 -5.92 6.49 -17.45
CA ASP A 58 -5.60 5.60 -18.58
C ASP A 58 -6.86 5.07 -19.27
N LEU A 59 -7.91 4.78 -18.51
CA LEU A 59 -9.23 4.42 -19.06
C LEU A 59 -9.86 5.61 -19.80
N ASN A 60 -9.81 6.82 -19.23
CA ASN A 60 -10.29 8.03 -19.90
C ASN A 60 -9.54 8.28 -21.20
N LEU A 61 -8.20 8.09 -21.18
CA LEU A 61 -7.36 8.17 -22.38
C LEU A 61 -7.78 7.14 -23.43
N ALA A 62 -7.97 5.88 -23.03
CA ALA A 62 -8.41 4.83 -23.94
C ALA A 62 -9.77 5.14 -24.57
N LYS A 63 -10.73 5.67 -23.79
CA LYS A 63 -12.04 6.14 -24.28
C LYS A 63 -11.92 7.32 -25.24
N SER A 64 -10.97 8.22 -25.00
CA SER A 64 -10.75 9.39 -25.85
C SER A 64 -10.22 9.04 -27.25
N ALA A 65 -9.69 7.82 -27.45
CA ALA A 65 -9.24 7.34 -28.76
C ALA A 65 -10.39 7.25 -29.81
N TRP A 66 -11.66 7.33 -29.39
CA TRP A 66 -12.81 7.44 -30.28
C TRP A 66 -13.05 8.86 -30.81
N TYR A 67 -12.47 9.88 -30.20
CA TYR A 67 -12.69 11.26 -30.58
C TYR A 67 -11.62 11.73 -31.58
N PRO A 68 -11.95 12.73 -32.41
CA PRO A 68 -10.96 13.32 -33.30
C PRO A 68 -9.89 14.07 -32.51
N SER A 69 -8.64 13.93 -32.92
CA SER A 69 -7.56 14.80 -32.48
C SER A 69 -7.60 16.13 -33.22
N LEU A 70 -7.09 17.19 -32.61
CA LEU A 70 -6.88 18.47 -33.25
C LEU A 70 -5.48 18.97 -32.93
N SER A 71 -4.71 19.30 -33.96
CA SER A 71 -3.35 19.82 -33.81
C SER A 71 -3.14 21.02 -34.73
N GLY A 72 -2.36 21.99 -34.24
CA GLY A 72 -1.92 23.15 -35.02
C GLY A 72 -0.41 23.14 -35.18
N SER A 73 0.08 23.51 -36.35
CA SER A 73 1.51 23.71 -36.57
C SER A 73 1.82 24.99 -37.38
N ALA A 74 2.92 25.63 -37.05
CA ALA A 74 3.48 26.71 -37.81
C ALA A 74 4.97 26.41 -38.03
N ARG A 75 5.42 26.52 -39.30
CA ARG A 75 6.79 26.23 -39.66
C ARG A 75 7.30 27.35 -40.53
N GLN A 76 8.50 27.87 -40.23
CA GLN A 76 9.22 28.79 -41.08
C GLN A 76 10.50 28.10 -41.55
N ASN A 77 10.73 28.15 -42.88
CA ASN A 77 11.91 27.56 -43.50
C ASN A 77 12.62 28.64 -44.34
N TYR A 78 13.94 28.71 -44.19
CA TYR A 78 14.82 29.39 -45.13
C TYR A 78 15.54 28.34 -45.96
N THR A 79 15.39 28.42 -47.29
CA THR A 79 15.97 27.42 -48.21
C THR A 79 16.76 28.13 -49.27
N TRP A 80 17.98 27.72 -49.49
CA TRP A 80 18.85 28.24 -50.56
C TRP A 80 18.97 27.18 -51.64
N ASN A 81 18.47 27.47 -52.84
CA ASN A 81 18.44 26.54 -53.96
C ASN A 81 18.89 27.22 -55.26
N ASN A 82 19.46 26.43 -56.16
CA ASN A 82 19.63 26.84 -57.55
C ASN A 82 18.25 26.78 -58.24
N ILE A 83 17.80 27.97 -58.68
CA ILE A 83 16.53 28.10 -59.43
C ILE A 83 16.90 28.35 -60.91
N THR A 84 16.44 27.41 -61.75
CA THR A 84 16.67 27.52 -63.21
C THR A 84 15.44 28.10 -63.89
N ASN A 85 15.58 29.16 -64.62
CA ASN A 85 14.53 29.72 -65.46
C ASN A 85 14.33 28.81 -66.66
N SER A 86 13.12 28.21 -66.78
CA SER A 86 12.78 27.26 -67.84
C SER A 86 12.77 27.85 -69.25
N THR A 87 12.64 29.17 -69.35
CA THR A 87 12.57 29.87 -70.67
C THR A 87 13.95 30.30 -71.18
N THR A 88 14.86 30.69 -70.26
CA THR A 88 16.19 31.23 -70.63
C THR A 88 17.34 30.27 -70.31
N GLY A 89 17.07 29.19 -69.61
CA GLY A 89 18.10 28.28 -69.10
C GLY A 89 19.02 28.83 -68.03
N ALA A 90 18.85 30.08 -67.63
CA ALA A 90 19.69 30.72 -66.63
C ALA A 90 19.40 30.20 -65.20
N THR A 91 20.47 29.78 -64.49
CA THR A 91 20.39 29.26 -63.12
C THR A 91 20.92 30.29 -62.15
N VAL A 92 20.15 30.60 -61.08
CA VAL A 92 20.52 31.56 -60.03
C VAL A 92 20.38 30.88 -58.67
N PHE A 93 21.44 31.00 -57.87
CA PHE A 93 21.40 30.55 -56.46
C PHE A 93 20.67 31.59 -55.60
N LYS A 94 19.53 31.24 -55.01
CA LYS A 94 18.70 32.20 -54.28
C LYS A 94 18.12 31.60 -53.01
N GLY A 95 18.06 32.42 -51.93
CA GLY A 95 17.37 32.10 -50.68
C GLY A 95 15.87 32.38 -50.80
N THR A 96 15.05 31.46 -50.30
CA THR A 96 13.59 31.59 -50.18
C THR A 96 13.18 31.45 -48.71
N ASN A 97 12.28 32.31 -48.27
CA ASN A 97 11.65 32.21 -46.97
C ASN A 97 10.21 31.69 -47.15
N GLY A 98 9.93 30.57 -46.56
CA GLY A 98 8.59 29.98 -46.58
C GLY A 98 7.98 29.85 -45.17
N ILE A 99 6.74 30.20 -45.01
CA ILE A 99 5.97 29.96 -43.78
C ILE A 99 4.80 29.09 -44.14
N ASN A 100 4.57 28.04 -43.33
CA ASN A 100 3.47 27.12 -43.47
C ASN A 100 2.71 27.06 -42.15
N ILE A 101 1.42 27.34 -42.15
CA ILE A 101 0.53 27.25 -41.01
C ILE A 101 -0.53 26.21 -41.33
N SER A 102 -0.74 25.26 -40.41
CA SER A 102 -1.78 24.23 -40.61
C SER A 102 -2.50 23.91 -39.30
N ALA A 103 -3.76 23.59 -39.44
CA ALA A 103 -4.54 22.88 -38.42
C ALA A 103 -5.02 21.55 -39.01
N SER A 104 -4.87 20.46 -38.29
CA SER A 104 -5.25 19.12 -38.76
C SER A 104 -6.00 18.37 -37.67
N SER A 105 -6.98 17.60 -38.09
CA SER A 105 -7.78 16.71 -37.26
C SER A 105 -7.78 15.32 -37.86
N ALA A 106 -7.63 14.29 -37.03
CA ALA A 106 -7.68 12.91 -37.44
C ALA A 106 -8.54 12.09 -36.48
N MET A 107 -9.33 11.18 -37.02
CA MET A 107 -10.18 10.28 -36.27
C MET A 107 -10.09 8.87 -36.89
N THR A 108 -9.88 7.87 -36.05
CA THR A 108 -9.94 6.47 -36.51
C THR A 108 -11.37 6.01 -36.58
N VAL A 109 -11.85 5.62 -37.79
CA VAL A 109 -13.20 5.12 -38.03
C VAL A 109 -13.25 3.61 -37.82
N TYR A 110 -12.21 2.90 -38.26
CA TYR A 110 -12.12 1.45 -38.14
C TYR A 110 -10.67 1.01 -38.02
N ASN A 111 -10.38 0.08 -37.09
CA ASN A 111 -9.04 -0.50 -36.91
C ASN A 111 -9.11 -1.95 -36.40
N GLY A 112 -10.03 -2.76 -36.93
CA GLY A 112 -10.17 -4.15 -36.51
C GLY A 112 -10.60 -4.33 -35.04
N SER A 113 -11.36 -3.38 -34.49
CA SER A 113 -11.79 -3.35 -33.09
C SER A 113 -10.67 -3.09 -32.06
N ARG A 114 -9.51 -2.61 -32.49
CA ARG A 114 -8.36 -2.36 -31.59
C ARG A 114 -8.70 -1.34 -30.51
N ILE A 115 -9.36 -0.21 -30.87
CA ILE A 115 -9.79 0.82 -29.91
C ILE A 115 -10.79 0.21 -28.93
N ARG A 116 -11.82 -0.49 -29.42
CA ARG A 116 -12.83 -1.13 -28.57
C ARG A 116 -12.20 -2.11 -27.56
N ASN A 117 -11.31 -2.96 -28.01
CA ASN A 117 -10.61 -3.92 -27.15
C ASN A 117 -9.63 -3.23 -26.22
N GLY A 118 -9.00 -2.13 -26.65
CA GLY A 118 -8.15 -1.30 -25.80
C GLY A 118 -8.93 -0.67 -24.63
N VAL A 119 -10.11 -0.09 -24.91
CA VAL A 119 -11.00 0.42 -23.85
C VAL A 119 -11.39 -0.68 -22.87
N LYS A 120 -11.82 -1.85 -23.38
CA LYS A 120 -12.19 -2.98 -22.54
C LYS A 120 -11.01 -3.49 -21.69
N GLN A 121 -9.79 -3.49 -22.23
CA GLN A 121 -8.59 -3.85 -21.50
C GLN A 121 -8.30 -2.85 -20.37
N SER A 122 -8.39 -1.55 -20.67
CA SER A 122 -8.20 -0.49 -19.66
C SER A 122 -9.27 -0.52 -18.55
N GLU A 123 -10.53 -0.87 -18.90
CA GLU A 123 -11.58 -1.08 -17.89
C GLU A 123 -11.24 -2.21 -16.92
N ILE A 124 -10.78 -3.34 -17.47
CA ILE A 124 -10.37 -4.49 -16.64
C ILE A 124 -9.13 -4.17 -15.82
N ASN A 125 -8.16 -3.44 -16.36
CA ASN A 125 -6.97 -3.04 -15.62
C ASN A 125 -7.31 -2.09 -14.46
N TYR A 126 -8.24 -1.14 -14.68
CA TYR A 126 -8.74 -0.26 -13.63
C TYR A 126 -9.46 -1.04 -12.52
N GLU A 127 -10.28 -2.04 -12.90
CA GLU A 127 -10.95 -2.92 -11.94
C GLU A 127 -9.94 -3.81 -11.19
N ALA A 128 -8.93 -4.35 -11.86
CA ALA A 128 -7.88 -5.15 -11.25
C ALA A 128 -7.09 -4.35 -10.20
N ASP A 129 -6.76 -3.08 -10.49
CA ASP A 129 -6.02 -2.24 -9.54
C ASP A 129 -6.87 -1.82 -8.33
N LYS A 130 -8.21 -1.78 -8.43
CA LYS A 130 -9.09 -1.66 -7.24
C LYS A 130 -8.88 -2.84 -6.28
N TYR A 131 -8.85 -4.06 -6.82
CA TYR A 131 -8.56 -5.24 -5.99
C TYR A 131 -7.14 -5.23 -5.44
N ASN A 132 -6.16 -4.73 -6.20
CA ASN A 132 -4.81 -4.51 -5.70
C ASN A 132 -4.79 -3.53 -4.51
N THR A 133 -5.59 -2.48 -4.56
CA THR A 133 -5.77 -1.55 -3.44
C THR A 133 -6.33 -2.26 -2.21
N GLU A 134 -7.31 -3.16 -2.37
CA GLU A 134 -7.85 -3.95 -1.26
C GLU A 134 -6.80 -4.93 -0.68
N VAL A 135 -5.95 -5.56 -1.50
CA VAL A 135 -4.81 -6.38 -1.03
C VAL A 135 -3.88 -5.56 -0.12
N ILE A 136 -3.58 -4.32 -0.51
CA ILE A 136 -2.72 -3.44 0.30
C ILE A 136 -3.40 -3.07 1.63
N LYS A 137 -4.70 -2.75 1.61
CA LYS A 137 -5.48 -2.47 2.82
C LYS A 137 -5.49 -3.66 3.76
N GLU A 138 -5.72 -4.87 3.26
CA GLU A 138 -5.69 -6.10 4.04
C GLU A 138 -4.31 -6.33 4.67
N THR A 139 -3.24 -6.11 3.91
CA THR A 139 -1.86 -6.24 4.39
C THR A 139 -1.56 -5.24 5.51
N VAL A 140 -1.95 -3.98 5.34
CA VAL A 140 -1.80 -2.94 6.37
C VAL A 140 -2.58 -3.32 7.62
N SER A 141 -3.82 -3.81 7.49
CA SER A 141 -4.65 -4.22 8.61
C SER A 141 -4.03 -5.36 9.43
N LEU A 142 -3.45 -6.36 8.77
CA LEU A 142 -2.73 -7.44 9.45
C LEU A 142 -1.46 -6.94 10.17
N ASN A 143 -0.71 -6.04 9.55
CA ASN A 143 0.48 -5.46 10.16
C ASN A 143 0.13 -4.64 11.41
N ILE A 144 -0.96 -3.86 11.37
CA ILE A 144 -1.48 -3.12 12.52
C ILE A 144 -1.90 -4.07 13.64
N LEU A 145 -2.64 -5.14 13.33
CA LEU A 145 -3.04 -6.13 14.31
C LEU A 145 -1.83 -6.77 15.00
N ASN A 146 -0.82 -7.17 14.23
CA ASN A 146 0.41 -7.74 14.79
C ASN A 146 1.12 -6.76 15.71
N ALA A 147 1.32 -5.50 15.26
CA ALA A 147 1.97 -4.47 16.05
C ALA A 147 1.18 -4.15 17.33
N TYR A 148 -0.15 -4.13 17.26
CA TYR A 148 -1.03 -3.92 18.40
C TYR A 148 -0.88 -5.02 19.45
N LEU A 149 -0.87 -6.30 19.04
CA LEU A 149 -0.66 -7.43 19.94
C LEU A 149 0.74 -7.43 20.57
N GLN A 150 1.76 -6.99 19.83
CA GLN A 150 3.12 -6.80 20.38
C GLN A 150 3.17 -5.72 21.45
N VAL A 151 2.40 -4.62 21.31
CA VAL A 151 2.29 -3.61 22.37
C VAL A 151 1.60 -4.20 23.60
N LEU A 152 0.46 -4.90 23.44
CA LEU A 152 -0.23 -5.55 24.56
C LEU A 152 0.68 -6.53 25.31
N TYR A 153 1.39 -7.38 24.58
CA TYR A 153 2.37 -8.31 25.17
C TYR A 153 3.44 -7.57 25.98
N ALA A 154 4.02 -6.51 25.41
CA ALA A 154 5.06 -5.75 26.07
C ALA A 154 4.53 -4.99 27.31
N GLU A 155 3.28 -4.53 27.30
CA GLU A 155 2.65 -3.91 28.48
C GLU A 155 2.45 -4.90 29.62
N GLU A 156 1.99 -6.13 29.32
CA GLU A 156 1.88 -7.19 30.33
C GLU A 156 3.25 -7.59 30.86
N GLN A 157 4.29 -7.69 30.02
CA GLN A 157 5.65 -7.99 30.45
C GLN A 157 6.19 -6.92 31.41
N VAL A 158 6.05 -5.63 31.06
CA VAL A 158 6.48 -4.53 31.95
C VAL A 158 5.73 -4.56 33.28
N LYS A 159 4.44 -4.89 33.29
CA LYS A 159 3.67 -5.05 34.52
C LYS A 159 4.23 -6.19 35.37
N ASN A 160 4.48 -7.34 34.80
CA ASN A 160 5.02 -8.51 35.52
C ASN A 160 6.42 -8.20 36.09
N ASP A 161 7.30 -7.57 35.31
CA ASP A 161 8.65 -7.18 35.76
C ASP A 161 8.57 -6.20 36.97
N ASN A 162 7.60 -5.26 36.96
CA ASN A 162 7.36 -4.37 38.11
C ASN A 162 6.90 -5.16 39.37
N ASP A 163 5.98 -6.11 39.21
CA ASP A 163 5.51 -6.96 40.31
C ASP A 163 6.64 -7.82 40.87
N GLN A 164 7.55 -8.33 40.00
CA GLN A 164 8.74 -9.06 40.40
C GLN A 164 9.73 -8.18 41.18
N ILE A 165 9.98 -6.95 40.75
CA ILE A 165 10.83 -5.98 41.46
C ILE A 165 10.27 -5.65 42.84
N ALA A 166 8.96 -5.43 42.97
CA ALA A 166 8.30 -5.19 44.26
C ALA A 166 8.55 -6.37 45.23
N SER A 167 8.29 -7.58 44.73
CA SER A 167 8.56 -8.81 45.53
C SER A 167 10.02 -8.97 45.92
N LEU A 168 10.99 -8.69 45.02
CA LEU A 168 12.43 -8.76 45.31
C LEU A 168 12.89 -7.67 46.30
N ALA A 169 12.27 -6.48 46.25
CA ALA A 169 12.57 -5.42 47.21
C ALA A 169 12.14 -5.81 48.65
N GLU A 170 11.00 -6.46 48.81
CA GLU A 170 10.54 -6.98 50.11
C GLU A 170 11.50 -8.07 50.62
N GLN A 171 11.92 -8.97 49.71
CA GLN A 171 12.88 -10.05 50.05
C GLN A 171 14.24 -9.49 50.44
N LEU A 172 14.73 -8.43 49.80
CA LEU A 172 15.97 -7.77 50.15
C LEU A 172 15.90 -7.14 51.56
N ASN A 173 14.76 -6.53 51.89
CA ASN A 173 14.52 -5.99 53.23
C ASN A 173 14.58 -7.13 54.29
N LEU A 174 13.85 -8.22 54.04
CA LEU A 174 13.86 -9.39 54.93
C LEU A 174 15.25 -10.00 55.09
N ALA A 175 16.02 -10.14 53.99
CA ALA A 175 17.39 -10.60 53.99
C ALA A 175 18.29 -9.64 54.79
N GLY A 176 18.09 -8.32 54.66
CA GLY A 176 18.80 -7.31 55.44
C GLY A 176 18.59 -7.43 56.96
N GLU A 177 17.35 -7.67 57.41
CA GLU A 177 17.06 -7.89 58.82
C GLU A 177 17.67 -9.20 59.33
N ARG A 178 17.59 -10.28 58.55
CA ARG A 178 18.23 -11.58 58.88
C ARG A 178 19.75 -11.49 58.98
N LEU A 179 20.39 -10.70 58.11
CA LEU A 179 21.81 -10.44 58.16
C LEU A 179 22.21 -9.69 59.44
N LYS A 180 21.43 -8.67 59.83
CA LYS A 180 21.67 -7.92 61.10
C LYS A 180 21.58 -8.84 62.31
N LEU A 181 20.68 -9.84 62.28
CA LEU A 181 20.52 -10.83 63.33
C LEU A 181 21.54 -11.99 63.26
N GLY A 182 22.44 -12.00 62.27
CA GLY A 182 23.43 -13.05 62.07
C GLY A 182 22.86 -14.39 61.59
N VAL A 183 21.62 -14.41 61.09
CA VAL A 183 20.90 -15.65 60.66
C VAL A 183 21.30 -16.08 59.25
N ILE A 184 21.76 -15.17 58.42
CA ILE A 184 22.22 -15.45 57.05
C ILE A 184 23.64 -14.88 56.85
N ALA A 185 24.36 -15.43 55.86
CA ALA A 185 25.65 -14.91 55.43
C ALA A 185 25.53 -13.63 54.62
N ASN A 186 26.56 -12.77 54.63
CA ASN A 186 26.60 -11.58 53.80
C ASN A 186 26.56 -11.91 52.29
N SER A 187 27.11 -13.07 51.89
CA SER A 187 27.01 -13.59 50.52
C SER A 187 25.55 -13.70 50.05
N ASP A 188 24.68 -14.22 50.91
CA ASP A 188 23.27 -14.47 50.60
C ASP A 188 22.50 -13.15 50.43
N TYR A 189 22.75 -12.16 51.29
CA TYR A 189 22.20 -10.80 51.14
C TYR A 189 22.66 -10.14 49.82
N LEU A 190 23.96 -10.25 49.51
CA LEU A 190 24.54 -9.69 48.28
C LEU A 190 23.96 -10.38 47.03
N GLN A 191 23.62 -11.66 47.12
CA GLN A 191 22.99 -12.38 46.01
C GLN A 191 21.57 -11.88 45.72
N VAL A 192 20.72 -11.69 46.75
CA VAL A 192 19.38 -11.07 46.58
C VAL A 192 19.48 -9.66 46.03
N LYS A 193 20.46 -8.87 46.51
CA LYS A 193 20.74 -7.53 46.03
C LYS A 193 21.14 -7.51 44.55
N SER A 194 21.99 -8.48 44.15
CA SER A 194 22.39 -8.66 42.75
C SER A 194 21.20 -9.02 41.87
N GLN A 195 20.32 -9.94 42.31
CA GLN A 195 19.14 -10.31 41.59
C GLN A 195 18.18 -9.13 41.39
N LEU A 196 17.96 -8.31 42.44
CA LEU A 196 17.13 -7.09 42.29
C LEU A 196 17.74 -6.11 41.26
N ALA A 197 19.06 -6.00 41.20
CA ALA A 197 19.74 -5.16 40.21
C ALA A 197 19.55 -5.71 38.78
N THR A 198 19.65 -7.03 38.63
CA THR A 198 19.39 -7.72 37.34
C THR A 198 17.95 -7.50 36.89
N GLU A 199 16.97 -7.65 37.79
CA GLU A 199 15.55 -7.45 37.44
C GLU A 199 15.23 -6.02 37.05
N LYS A 200 15.84 -5.02 37.70
CA LYS A 200 15.74 -3.62 37.28
C LYS A 200 16.32 -3.39 35.89
N GLN A 201 17.38 -4.10 35.49
CA GLN A 201 17.92 -4.07 34.15
C GLN A 201 16.94 -4.70 33.14
N THR A 202 16.33 -5.83 33.51
CA THR A 202 15.30 -6.50 32.69
C THR A 202 14.10 -5.58 32.47
N LEU A 203 13.59 -4.93 33.53
CA LEU A 203 12.51 -3.94 33.41
C LEU A 203 12.88 -2.79 32.47
N ALA A 204 14.10 -2.24 32.57
CA ALA A 204 14.53 -1.16 31.69
C ALA A 204 14.57 -1.61 30.22
N THR A 205 14.94 -2.86 29.96
CA THR A 205 14.89 -3.46 28.62
C THR A 205 13.45 -3.65 28.13
N ALA A 206 12.57 -4.17 28.98
CA ALA A 206 11.16 -4.34 28.67
C ALA A 206 10.45 -3.00 28.40
N GLN A 207 10.74 -1.95 29.19
CA GLN A 207 10.23 -0.60 28.97
C GLN A 207 10.71 -0.01 27.64
N SER A 208 11.98 -0.24 27.28
CA SER A 208 12.52 0.18 25.98
C SER A 208 11.84 -0.55 24.84
N GLN A 209 11.59 -1.87 24.97
CA GLN A 209 10.89 -2.65 23.97
C GLN A 209 9.44 -2.20 23.81
N LEU A 210 8.75 -1.91 24.90
CA LEU A 210 7.39 -1.34 24.87
C LEU A 210 7.37 0.00 24.14
N ALA A 211 8.33 0.88 24.42
CA ALA A 211 8.43 2.17 23.72
C ALA A 211 8.65 1.97 22.21
N LEU A 212 9.53 1.05 21.82
CA LEU A 212 9.77 0.72 20.40
C LEU A 212 8.54 0.13 19.72
N ASN A 213 7.82 -0.78 20.38
CA ASN A 213 6.59 -1.37 19.84
C ASN A 213 5.51 -0.30 19.66
N ARG A 214 5.34 0.62 20.62
CA ARG A 214 4.40 1.76 20.48
C ARG A 214 4.79 2.67 19.33
N ILE A 215 6.07 3.01 19.18
CA ILE A 215 6.57 3.80 18.06
C ILE A 215 6.28 3.08 16.73
N SER A 216 6.55 1.79 16.65
CA SER A 216 6.28 0.98 15.45
C SER A 216 4.80 0.99 15.07
N LEU A 217 3.90 0.82 16.05
CA LEU A 217 2.46 0.91 15.82
C LEU A 217 2.05 2.30 15.32
N MET A 218 2.53 3.37 15.97
CA MET A 218 2.25 4.75 15.55
C MET A 218 2.78 5.04 14.15
N GLN A 219 3.96 4.52 13.79
CA GLN A 219 4.53 4.68 12.44
C GLN A 219 3.70 3.94 11.38
N LEU A 220 3.25 2.71 11.65
CA LEU A 220 2.37 1.98 10.75
C LEU A 220 1.03 2.69 10.53
N MET A 221 0.54 3.41 11.55
CA MET A 221 -0.65 4.24 11.46
C MET A 221 -0.41 5.60 10.81
N GLU A 222 0.84 6.02 10.56
CA GLU A 222 1.21 7.42 10.23
C GLU A 222 0.71 8.41 11.31
N PHE A 223 0.66 7.97 12.55
CA PHE A 223 0.27 8.78 13.67
C PHE A 223 1.49 9.52 14.23
N PRO A 224 1.40 10.84 14.54
CA PRO A 224 2.50 11.57 15.15
C PRO A 224 2.94 10.92 16.47
N ILE A 225 4.26 10.81 16.67
CA ILE A 225 4.80 10.24 17.91
C ILE A 225 4.33 11.09 19.11
N ALA A 226 3.58 10.46 20.01
CA ALA A 226 3.01 11.10 21.18
C ALA A 226 3.29 10.31 22.45
N ASN A 227 3.67 10.99 23.52
CA ASN A 227 4.03 10.37 24.80
C ASN A 227 2.83 9.74 25.53
N ASN A 228 1.60 10.15 25.20
CA ASN A 228 0.37 9.69 25.85
C ASN A 228 -0.48 8.79 24.96
N PHE A 229 0.14 8.12 23.97
CA PHE A 229 -0.55 7.11 23.15
C PHE A 229 -0.88 5.88 23.99
N GLN A 230 -2.16 5.59 24.16
CA GLN A 230 -2.67 4.46 24.95
C GLN A 230 -3.56 3.57 24.09
N ILE A 231 -3.40 2.26 24.25
CA ILE A 231 -4.22 1.26 23.57
C ILE A 231 -5.23 0.64 24.53
N ALA A 232 -6.34 0.13 23.97
CA ALA A 232 -7.34 -0.58 24.74
C ALA A 232 -6.86 -2.00 25.09
N HIS A 233 -7.25 -2.48 26.26
CA HIS A 233 -7.01 -3.86 26.71
C HIS A 233 -8.31 -4.68 26.52
N PRO A 234 -8.50 -5.35 25.37
CA PRO A 234 -9.68 -6.19 25.16
C PRO A 234 -9.62 -7.42 26.06
N ASN A 235 -10.80 -7.94 26.44
CA ASN A 235 -10.86 -9.24 27.10
C ASN A 235 -10.60 -10.35 26.06
N LEU A 236 -9.42 -10.93 26.12
CA LEU A 236 -8.96 -11.96 25.18
C LEU A 236 -9.32 -13.39 25.64
N ASP A 237 -9.78 -13.57 26.89
CA ASP A 237 -10.02 -14.89 27.48
C ASP A 237 -11.15 -15.64 26.76
N SER A 238 -12.16 -14.92 26.27
CA SER A 238 -13.25 -15.52 25.49
C SER A 238 -12.80 -16.10 24.15
N LEU A 239 -11.74 -15.56 23.56
CA LEU A 239 -11.14 -16.05 22.31
C LEU A 239 -10.28 -17.30 22.56
N ILE A 240 -9.51 -17.29 23.64
CA ILE A 240 -8.56 -18.35 23.99
C ILE A 240 -9.29 -19.63 24.39
N ASN A 241 -10.41 -19.51 25.09
CA ASN A 241 -11.20 -20.66 25.58
C ASN A 241 -11.95 -21.41 24.46
N GLN A 242 -11.97 -20.88 23.23
CA GLN A 242 -12.56 -21.54 22.08
C GLN A 242 -11.53 -22.42 21.37
N LYS A 243 -11.54 -23.73 21.68
CA LYS A 243 -10.70 -24.67 20.92
C LYS A 243 -11.18 -24.75 19.48
N ARG A 244 -10.28 -24.46 18.53
CA ARG A 244 -10.58 -24.44 17.11
C ARG A 244 -9.91 -25.61 16.40
N THR A 245 -10.65 -26.27 15.54
CA THR A 245 -10.14 -27.30 14.62
C THR A 245 -10.34 -26.79 13.19
N PRO A 246 -9.36 -26.07 12.63
CA PRO A 246 -9.52 -25.52 11.29
C PRO A 246 -9.53 -26.62 10.23
N ASP A 247 -10.45 -26.51 9.26
CA ASP A 247 -10.39 -27.27 8.01
C ASP A 247 -9.77 -26.40 6.92
N PRO A 248 -8.51 -26.60 6.53
CA PRO A 248 -7.85 -25.77 5.53
C PRO A 248 -8.51 -25.85 4.16
N VAL A 249 -9.22 -26.97 3.84
CA VAL A 249 -9.89 -27.12 2.55
C VAL A 249 -11.12 -26.22 2.48
N GLU A 250 -11.95 -26.21 3.51
CA GLU A 250 -13.15 -25.36 3.59
C GLU A 250 -12.78 -23.88 3.58
N ILE A 251 -11.77 -23.50 4.37
CA ILE A 251 -11.26 -22.12 4.44
C ILE A 251 -10.72 -21.68 3.07
N TYR A 252 -9.98 -22.54 2.38
CA TYR A 252 -9.46 -22.24 1.05
C TYR A 252 -10.58 -22.02 0.04
N GLN A 253 -11.62 -22.86 0.02
CA GLN A 253 -12.76 -22.68 -0.88
C GLN A 253 -13.47 -21.33 -0.64
N THR A 254 -13.64 -20.96 0.63
CA THR A 254 -14.20 -19.66 1.00
C THR A 254 -13.28 -18.52 0.54
N ALA A 255 -12.00 -18.62 0.83
CA ALA A 255 -11.00 -17.61 0.49
C ALA A 255 -10.89 -17.36 -1.02
N LEU A 256 -11.00 -18.39 -1.87
CA LEU A 256 -11.02 -18.24 -3.32
C LEU A 256 -12.13 -17.29 -3.82
N GLY A 257 -13.26 -17.24 -3.10
CA GLY A 257 -14.38 -16.36 -3.45
C GLY A 257 -14.25 -14.93 -2.98
N ILE A 258 -13.55 -14.69 -1.88
CA ILE A 258 -13.54 -13.39 -1.18
C ILE A 258 -12.21 -12.65 -1.28
N LYS A 259 -11.08 -13.35 -1.48
CA LYS A 259 -9.75 -12.73 -1.42
C LYS A 259 -9.46 -11.88 -2.64
N PRO A 260 -9.08 -10.60 -2.44
CA PRO A 260 -8.87 -9.65 -3.52
C PRO A 260 -7.69 -10.00 -4.42
N GLU A 261 -6.64 -10.67 -3.91
CA GLU A 261 -5.50 -11.12 -4.72
C GLU A 261 -5.90 -12.14 -5.79
N VAL A 262 -6.88 -13.00 -5.51
CA VAL A 262 -7.40 -13.96 -6.49
C VAL A 262 -8.15 -13.23 -7.59
N LYS A 263 -9.01 -12.28 -7.22
CA LYS A 263 -9.77 -11.45 -8.18
C LYS A 263 -8.86 -10.61 -9.05
N ASN A 264 -7.82 -10.02 -8.48
CA ASN A 264 -6.79 -9.28 -9.22
C ASN A 264 -6.14 -10.19 -10.28
N ALA A 265 -5.69 -11.40 -9.89
CA ALA A 265 -5.05 -12.34 -10.81
C ALA A 265 -5.99 -12.82 -11.93
N GLU A 266 -7.27 -13.08 -11.61
CA GLU A 266 -8.29 -13.45 -12.60
C GLU A 266 -8.52 -12.31 -13.63
N LEU A 267 -8.58 -11.06 -13.17
CA LEU A 267 -8.75 -9.90 -14.03
C LEU A 267 -7.49 -9.65 -14.88
N ALA A 268 -6.29 -9.83 -14.32
CA ALA A 268 -5.03 -9.72 -15.06
C ALA A 268 -4.96 -10.76 -16.20
N LYS A 269 -5.37 -12.01 -15.96
CA LYS A 269 -5.51 -13.03 -17.01
C LYS A 269 -6.51 -12.59 -18.07
N LYS A 270 -7.68 -12.10 -17.69
CA LYS A 270 -8.72 -11.63 -18.63
C LYS A 270 -8.22 -10.44 -19.47
N SER A 271 -7.49 -9.51 -18.87
CA SER A 271 -6.84 -8.40 -19.57
C SER A 271 -5.83 -8.89 -20.60
N SER A 272 -4.98 -9.87 -20.25
CA SER A 272 -3.99 -10.45 -21.17
C SER A 272 -4.64 -11.20 -22.35
N GLN A 273 -5.80 -11.85 -22.13
CA GLN A 273 -6.57 -12.49 -23.21
C GLN A 273 -7.09 -11.46 -24.22
N ILE A 274 -7.57 -10.30 -23.75
CA ILE A 274 -7.95 -9.20 -24.63
C ILE A 274 -6.74 -8.66 -25.39
N GLY A 275 -5.56 -8.67 -24.78
CA GLY A 275 -4.30 -8.33 -25.45
C GLY A 275 -4.02 -9.15 -26.70
N ILE A 276 -4.45 -10.42 -26.75
CA ILE A 276 -4.38 -11.24 -27.96
C ILE A 276 -5.26 -10.68 -29.07
N ASP A 277 -6.47 -10.25 -28.73
CA ASP A 277 -7.40 -9.70 -29.72
C ASP A 277 -6.96 -8.32 -30.24
N ILE A 278 -6.32 -7.52 -29.37
CA ILE A 278 -5.66 -6.28 -29.75
C ILE A 278 -4.51 -6.55 -30.72
N ALA A 279 -3.69 -7.57 -30.46
CA ALA A 279 -2.62 -7.96 -31.37
C ALA A 279 -3.12 -8.47 -32.71
N LYS A 280 -4.21 -9.29 -32.72
CA LYS A 280 -4.87 -9.77 -33.94
C LYS A 280 -5.50 -8.64 -34.75
N ALA A 281 -5.93 -7.56 -34.10
CA ALA A 281 -6.52 -6.39 -34.76
C ALA A 281 -5.58 -5.78 -35.81
N SER A 282 -4.27 -5.97 -35.66
CA SER A 282 -3.25 -5.53 -36.62
C SER A 282 -3.30 -6.25 -37.98
N HIS A 283 -4.10 -7.32 -38.13
CA HIS A 283 -4.36 -7.95 -39.42
C HIS A 283 -5.41 -7.23 -40.28
N TYR A 284 -6.22 -6.35 -39.64
CA TYR A 284 -7.32 -5.68 -40.30
C TYR A 284 -6.90 -4.30 -40.83
N PRO A 285 -7.61 -3.77 -41.84
CA PRO A 285 -7.39 -2.41 -42.31
C PRO A 285 -7.56 -1.38 -41.18
N ASN A 286 -6.76 -0.32 -41.26
CA ASN A 286 -6.98 0.90 -40.46
C ASN A 286 -7.56 1.98 -41.36
N VAL A 287 -8.77 2.42 -41.04
CA VAL A 287 -9.48 3.47 -41.77
C VAL A 287 -9.57 4.71 -40.90
N SER A 288 -9.06 5.84 -41.40
CA SER A 288 -9.03 7.12 -40.69
C SER A 288 -9.66 8.23 -41.52
N LEU A 289 -10.48 9.04 -40.89
CA LEU A 289 -11.01 10.30 -41.42
C LEU A 289 -10.03 11.41 -41.03
N ASN A 290 -9.57 12.17 -42.03
CA ASN A 290 -8.62 13.27 -41.84
C ASN A 290 -9.27 14.56 -42.37
N ALA A 291 -9.18 15.64 -41.62
CA ALA A 291 -9.59 16.97 -42.05
C ALA A 291 -8.45 17.97 -41.71
N GLY A 292 -8.30 18.95 -42.55
CA GLY A 292 -7.25 19.96 -42.31
C GLY A 292 -7.47 21.24 -43.04
N VAL A 293 -6.82 22.26 -42.57
CA VAL A 293 -6.69 23.53 -43.29
C VAL A 293 -5.22 23.95 -43.25
N THR A 294 -4.69 24.28 -44.38
CA THR A 294 -3.31 24.79 -44.52
C THR A 294 -3.33 26.15 -45.19
N SER A 295 -2.38 26.97 -44.81
CA SER A 295 -2.07 28.22 -45.50
C SER A 295 -0.58 28.43 -45.55
N SER A 296 -0.09 28.99 -46.66
CA SER A 296 1.36 29.18 -46.86
C SER A 296 1.70 30.57 -47.36
N TYR A 297 2.85 31.01 -46.90
CA TYR A 297 3.52 32.22 -47.42
C TYR A 297 4.86 31.81 -48.05
N SER A 298 5.16 32.36 -49.24
CA SER A 298 6.47 32.30 -49.87
C SER A 298 6.99 33.67 -50.09
N GLY A 299 8.16 34.00 -49.53
CA GLY A 299 8.84 35.25 -49.70
C GLY A 299 9.45 35.43 -51.10
N TYR A 300 9.43 34.36 -51.92
CA TYR A 300 9.83 34.39 -53.31
C TYR A 300 8.84 33.60 -54.15
N GLN A 301 8.23 34.26 -55.10
CA GLN A 301 7.41 33.61 -56.16
C GLN A 301 8.13 33.80 -57.48
N THR A 302 8.35 32.70 -58.20
CA THR A 302 8.85 32.77 -59.57
C THR A 302 7.65 33.13 -60.48
N SER A 303 7.56 34.41 -60.84
CA SER A 303 6.70 34.77 -61.95
C SER A 303 7.53 34.92 -63.21
N PHE A 304 7.19 34.23 -64.25
CA PHE A 304 7.75 34.41 -65.59
C PHE A 304 7.23 35.67 -66.28
N SER A 305 6.35 36.42 -65.62
CA SER A 305 5.82 37.72 -66.11
C SER A 305 6.46 38.82 -65.31
N THR A 306 7.04 39.80 -65.98
CA THR A 306 7.71 40.97 -65.41
C THR A 306 6.79 41.92 -64.63
N SER A 307 5.47 41.66 -64.57
CA SER A 307 4.46 42.49 -63.91
C SER A 307 3.90 41.91 -62.61
N TYR A 308 4.33 40.73 -62.19
CA TYR A 308 3.76 40.11 -60.98
C TYR A 308 4.61 40.47 -59.72
N LYS A 309 3.99 41.23 -58.79
CA LYS A 309 4.54 41.47 -57.46
C LYS A 309 3.97 40.39 -56.50
N PRO A 310 4.83 39.71 -55.75
CA PRO A 310 4.36 38.82 -54.71
C PRO A 310 3.42 39.59 -53.77
N GLY A 311 2.28 38.99 -53.43
CA GLY A 311 1.35 39.59 -52.49
C GLY A 311 2.02 39.77 -51.09
N SER A 312 1.49 40.69 -50.30
CA SER A 312 1.95 40.85 -48.91
C SER A 312 1.75 39.55 -48.08
N PHE A 313 2.45 39.43 -46.99
CA PHE A 313 2.34 38.29 -46.09
C PHE A 313 0.87 37.92 -45.76
N GLY A 314 0.08 38.94 -45.32
CA GLY A 314 -1.34 38.72 -44.98
C GLY A 314 -2.17 38.34 -46.16
N SER A 315 -1.95 38.92 -47.36
CA SER A 315 -2.72 38.57 -48.56
C SER A 315 -2.40 37.16 -49.08
N GLN A 316 -1.16 36.72 -48.97
CA GLN A 316 -0.79 35.36 -49.33
C GLN A 316 -1.43 34.36 -48.37
N LEU A 317 -1.37 34.59 -47.03
CA LEU A 317 -1.99 33.71 -46.06
C LEU A 317 -3.52 33.61 -46.24
N SER A 318 -4.20 34.72 -46.58
CA SER A 318 -5.66 34.71 -46.83
C SER A 318 -6.03 34.01 -48.13
N ASN A 319 -5.21 34.19 -49.18
CA ASN A 319 -5.52 33.61 -50.48
C ASN A 319 -5.09 32.16 -50.65
N ASN A 320 -4.14 31.67 -49.82
CA ASN A 320 -3.61 30.34 -49.88
C ASN A 320 -4.32 29.37 -48.88
N ILE A 321 -5.45 29.78 -48.30
CA ILE A 321 -6.20 28.90 -47.43
C ILE A 321 -6.74 27.70 -48.26
N SER A 322 -6.30 26.51 -47.86
CA SER A 322 -6.65 25.24 -48.52
C SER A 322 -7.24 24.24 -47.51
N PRO A 323 -8.57 24.18 -47.38
CA PRO A 323 -9.23 23.14 -46.60
C PRO A 323 -9.20 21.81 -47.34
N SER A 324 -9.08 20.74 -46.58
CA SER A 324 -9.09 19.37 -47.08
C SER A 324 -9.85 18.45 -46.12
N ILE A 325 -10.57 17.49 -46.68
CA ILE A 325 -11.14 16.36 -45.96
C ILE A 325 -10.90 15.10 -46.79
N GLY A 326 -10.53 14.05 -46.12
CA GLY A 326 -10.19 12.79 -46.82
C GLY A 326 -10.38 11.59 -45.92
N LEU A 327 -10.68 10.45 -46.54
CA LEU A 327 -10.70 9.13 -45.92
C LEU A 327 -9.44 8.39 -46.41
N SER A 328 -8.66 7.87 -45.45
CA SER A 328 -7.49 7.03 -45.76
C SER A 328 -7.68 5.62 -45.20
N ALA A 329 -7.33 4.61 -46.00
CA ALA A 329 -7.33 3.22 -45.57
C ALA A 329 -5.94 2.63 -45.75
N SER A 330 -5.35 2.12 -44.66
CA SER A 330 -4.08 1.40 -44.69
C SER A 330 -4.33 -0.09 -44.45
N ILE A 331 -3.97 -0.91 -45.41
CA ILE A 331 -4.19 -2.36 -45.41
C ILE A 331 -2.83 -3.07 -45.29
N PRO A 332 -2.55 -3.74 -44.17
CA PRO A 332 -1.29 -4.46 -43.98
C PRO A 332 -1.33 -5.76 -44.79
N ILE A 333 -0.61 -5.81 -45.89
CA ILE A 333 -0.50 -7.03 -46.74
C ILE A 333 0.61 -7.94 -46.23
N TYR A 334 1.80 -7.41 -46.03
CA TYR A 334 2.94 -8.13 -45.50
C TYR A 334 3.87 -7.22 -44.72
N LEU A 335 4.09 -7.53 -43.43
CA LEU A 335 4.90 -6.76 -42.50
C LEU A 335 6.03 -7.62 -41.89
N ASN A 336 6.84 -8.29 -42.74
CA ASN A 336 8.03 -9.02 -42.31
C ASN A 336 7.80 -9.89 -41.05
N ARG A 337 6.70 -10.65 -40.98
CA ARG A 337 6.29 -11.51 -39.89
C ARG A 337 5.91 -10.77 -38.59
N GLN A 338 6.01 -9.44 -38.50
CA GLN A 338 5.78 -8.65 -37.28
C GLN A 338 4.42 -8.96 -36.62
N ILE A 339 3.34 -8.97 -37.36
CA ILE A 339 1.98 -9.24 -36.82
C ILE A 339 1.91 -10.64 -36.21
N LYS A 340 2.42 -11.66 -36.95
CA LYS A 340 2.45 -13.04 -36.46
C LYS A 340 3.23 -13.18 -35.16
N THR A 341 4.37 -12.49 -35.09
CA THR A 341 5.22 -12.48 -33.87
C THR A 341 4.54 -11.79 -32.72
N ASN A 342 3.90 -10.63 -32.94
CA ASN A 342 3.16 -9.90 -31.89
C ASN A 342 2.00 -10.73 -31.34
N VAL A 343 1.26 -11.43 -32.19
CA VAL A 343 0.20 -12.36 -31.75
C VAL A 343 0.75 -13.52 -30.96
N ALA A 344 1.91 -14.08 -31.36
CA ALA A 344 2.57 -15.14 -30.62
C ALA A 344 3.03 -14.67 -29.24
N ILE A 345 3.64 -13.48 -29.15
CA ILE A 345 4.04 -12.86 -27.86
C ILE A 345 2.80 -12.62 -26.98
N ALA A 346 1.71 -12.08 -27.53
CA ALA A 346 0.49 -11.84 -26.76
C ALA A 346 -0.10 -13.15 -26.20
N LYS A 347 -0.02 -14.27 -26.96
CA LYS A 347 -0.43 -15.59 -26.48
C LYS A 347 0.47 -16.09 -25.34
N LEU A 348 1.78 -15.90 -25.44
CA LEU A 348 2.72 -16.28 -24.39
C LEU A 348 2.49 -15.44 -23.12
N ASN A 349 2.23 -14.15 -23.27
CA ASN A 349 1.87 -13.28 -22.15
C ASN A 349 0.55 -13.72 -21.47
N SER A 350 -0.44 -14.15 -22.26
CA SER A 350 -1.68 -14.70 -21.72
C SER A 350 -1.46 -16.01 -20.96
N ASN A 351 -0.61 -16.89 -21.47
CA ASN A 351 -0.22 -18.12 -20.77
C ASN A 351 0.53 -17.80 -19.46
N ASN A 352 1.44 -16.83 -19.50
CA ASN A 352 2.14 -16.38 -18.30
C ASN A 352 1.18 -15.81 -17.24
N ALA A 353 0.17 -15.02 -17.66
CA ALA A 353 -0.86 -14.51 -16.76
C ALA A 353 -1.73 -15.64 -16.15
N GLU A 354 -2.00 -16.70 -16.92
CA GLU A 354 -2.68 -17.89 -16.41
C GLU A 354 -1.84 -18.64 -15.35
N LEU A 355 -0.54 -18.79 -15.60
CA LEU A 355 0.37 -19.38 -14.62
C LEU A 355 0.49 -18.52 -13.35
N ASN A 356 0.47 -17.20 -13.50
CA ASN A 356 0.46 -16.27 -12.37
C ASN A 356 -0.83 -16.39 -11.54
N GLU A 357 -2.00 -16.53 -12.17
CA GLU A 357 -3.26 -16.80 -11.47
C GLU A 357 -3.18 -18.12 -10.68
N PHE A 358 -2.67 -19.17 -11.31
CA PHE A 358 -2.48 -20.48 -10.65
C PHE A 358 -1.52 -20.35 -9.46
N ASN A 359 -0.39 -19.68 -9.66
CA ASN A 359 0.57 -19.43 -8.57
C ASN A 359 -0.02 -18.63 -7.42
N THR A 360 -0.84 -17.59 -7.71
CA THR A 360 -1.53 -16.82 -6.68
C THR A 360 -2.45 -17.70 -5.83
N LYS A 361 -3.23 -18.57 -6.48
CA LYS A 361 -4.11 -19.52 -5.81
C LYS A 361 -3.33 -20.56 -4.99
N ASP A 362 -2.17 -21.02 -5.49
CA ASP A 362 -1.30 -21.96 -4.77
C ASP A 362 -0.62 -21.31 -3.57
N VAL A 363 -0.17 -20.07 -3.68
CA VAL A 363 0.38 -19.28 -2.55
C VAL A 363 -0.67 -19.07 -1.48
N LEU A 364 -1.90 -18.69 -1.85
CA LEU A 364 -3.02 -18.55 -0.92
C LEU A 364 -3.32 -19.88 -0.20
N ARG A 365 -3.35 -21.00 -0.94
CA ARG A 365 -3.55 -22.33 -0.36
C ARG A 365 -2.48 -22.64 0.69
N LYS A 366 -1.21 -22.47 0.35
CA LYS A 366 -0.09 -22.70 1.27
C LYS A 366 -0.17 -21.84 2.51
N ALA A 367 -0.54 -20.55 2.35
CA ALA A 367 -0.71 -19.64 3.47
C ALA A 367 -1.84 -20.07 4.42
N ILE A 368 -2.94 -20.59 3.89
CA ILE A 368 -4.07 -21.11 4.69
C ILE A 368 -3.68 -22.43 5.39
N GLU A 369 -3.02 -23.36 4.68
CA GLU A 369 -2.52 -24.60 5.26
C GLU A 369 -1.53 -24.32 6.41
N GLN A 370 -0.60 -23.37 6.20
CA GLN A 370 0.34 -22.92 7.23
C GLN A 370 -0.39 -22.27 8.42
N SER A 371 -1.30 -21.33 8.17
CA SER A 371 -2.08 -20.69 9.23
C SER A 371 -2.92 -21.68 10.03
N SER A 372 -3.49 -22.68 9.38
CA SER A 372 -4.24 -23.75 10.05
C SER A 372 -3.33 -24.59 10.96
N GLN A 373 -2.12 -24.91 10.48
CA GLN A 373 -1.14 -25.64 11.29
C GLN A 373 -0.61 -24.78 12.45
N ASP A 374 -0.42 -23.48 12.22
CA ASP A 374 0.00 -22.53 13.26
C ASP A 374 -1.05 -22.41 14.38
N VAL A 375 -2.34 -22.48 14.05
CA VAL A 375 -3.41 -22.53 15.04
C VAL A 375 -3.32 -23.81 15.89
N ILE A 376 -3.16 -24.97 15.27
CA ILE A 376 -3.05 -26.24 15.99
C ILE A 376 -1.82 -26.24 16.91
N SER A 377 -0.67 -25.82 16.37
CA SER A 377 0.59 -25.81 17.13
C SER A 377 0.55 -24.82 18.29
N SER A 378 0.02 -23.62 18.07
CA SER A 378 -0.07 -22.59 19.12
C SER A 378 -1.10 -22.94 20.21
N GLN A 379 -2.16 -23.68 19.88
CA GLN A 379 -3.07 -24.24 20.90
C GLN A 379 -2.37 -25.22 21.82
N ILE A 380 -1.66 -26.20 21.26
CA ILE A 380 -0.91 -27.18 22.04
C ILE A 380 0.16 -26.50 22.89
N GLU A 381 0.89 -25.55 22.31
CA GLU A 381 1.90 -24.77 23.01
C GLU A 381 1.31 -23.96 24.17
N TYR A 382 0.15 -23.33 23.95
CA TYR A 382 -0.55 -22.58 24.98
C TYR A 382 -1.09 -23.49 26.09
N GLU A 383 -1.75 -24.61 25.76
CA GLU A 383 -2.25 -25.59 26.75
C GLU A 383 -1.10 -26.10 27.62
N ALA A 384 0.02 -26.50 27.03
CA ALA A 384 1.20 -26.94 27.76
C ALA A 384 1.81 -25.83 28.64
N SER A 385 1.81 -24.58 28.13
CA SER A 385 2.33 -23.44 28.90
C SER A 385 1.45 -23.06 30.09
N VAL A 386 0.14 -23.24 29.98
CA VAL A 386 -0.82 -23.06 31.10
C VAL A 386 -0.53 -24.06 32.21
N GLU A 387 -0.41 -25.36 31.86
CA GLU A 387 -0.11 -26.41 32.84
C GLU A 387 1.27 -26.16 33.52
N ALA A 388 2.28 -25.83 32.73
CA ALA A 388 3.61 -25.51 33.26
C ALA A 388 3.58 -24.30 34.19
N TYR A 389 2.88 -23.23 33.79
CA TYR A 389 2.75 -22.01 34.61
C TYR A 389 2.03 -22.29 35.92
N GLN A 390 0.92 -23.06 35.92
CA GLN A 390 0.20 -23.41 37.14
C GLN A 390 1.07 -24.23 38.09
N ALA A 391 1.74 -25.28 37.60
CA ALA A 391 2.60 -26.12 38.41
C ALA A 391 3.80 -25.39 39.01
N VAL A 392 4.46 -24.54 38.18
CA VAL A 392 5.60 -23.75 38.64
C VAL A 392 5.17 -22.64 39.61
N LYS A 393 3.99 -22.03 39.40
CA LYS A 393 3.42 -21.04 40.31
C LYS A 393 3.16 -21.65 41.69
N GLU A 394 2.49 -22.81 41.78
CA GLU A 394 2.23 -23.52 43.05
C GLU A 394 3.55 -23.89 43.72
N SER A 395 4.57 -24.35 42.98
CA SER A 395 5.89 -24.66 43.51
C SER A 395 6.58 -23.43 44.08
N PHE A 396 6.45 -22.29 43.35
CA PHE A 396 7.01 -21.01 43.78
C PHE A 396 6.31 -20.44 45.03
N ASP A 397 4.97 -20.57 45.11
CA ASP A 397 4.20 -20.15 46.28
C ASP A 397 4.65 -20.91 47.54
N VAL A 398 4.84 -22.25 47.43
CA VAL A 398 5.41 -23.09 48.52
C VAL A 398 6.86 -22.70 48.86
N ALA A 399 7.66 -22.45 47.83
CA ALA A 399 9.07 -22.02 48.04
C ALA A 399 9.13 -20.64 48.73
N SER A 400 8.23 -19.73 48.37
CA SER A 400 8.11 -18.41 49.01
C SER A 400 7.76 -18.52 50.50
N GLU A 401 6.81 -19.40 50.84
CA GLU A 401 6.43 -19.64 52.24
C GLU A 401 7.59 -20.24 53.03
N LYS A 402 8.27 -21.28 52.48
CA LYS A 402 9.44 -21.88 53.12
C LYS A 402 10.60 -20.87 53.35
N TYR A 403 10.80 -20.01 52.36
CA TYR A 403 11.81 -18.95 52.47
C TYR A 403 11.42 -17.95 53.56
N ASN A 404 10.16 -17.52 53.65
CA ASN A 404 9.67 -16.62 54.69
C ASN A 404 9.82 -17.22 56.10
N GLN A 405 9.59 -18.53 56.23
CA GLN A 405 9.78 -19.27 57.50
C GLN A 405 11.26 -19.55 57.81
N GLY A 406 12.19 -19.26 56.93
CA GLY A 406 13.63 -19.49 57.15
C GLY A 406 14.06 -20.95 56.93
N ILE A 407 13.19 -21.80 56.32
CA ILE A 407 13.41 -23.22 56.06
C ILE A 407 14.19 -23.43 54.73
N MET A 408 14.14 -22.46 53.83
CA MET A 408 14.75 -22.51 52.50
C MET A 408 15.92 -21.53 52.39
N SER A 409 16.99 -21.95 51.70
CA SER A 409 18.12 -21.05 51.45
C SER A 409 17.76 -19.94 50.46
N PRO A 410 18.37 -18.74 50.54
CA PRO A 410 18.16 -17.68 49.55
C PRO A 410 18.49 -18.13 48.10
N VAL A 411 19.52 -18.97 47.95
CA VAL A 411 19.98 -19.47 46.65
C VAL A 411 18.91 -20.37 46.01
N ASP A 412 18.38 -21.34 46.76
CA ASP A 412 17.34 -22.27 46.28
C ASP A 412 16.05 -21.52 45.95
N PHE A 413 15.72 -20.52 46.78
CA PHE A 413 14.57 -19.64 46.50
C PHE A 413 14.74 -18.84 45.21
N LEU A 414 15.91 -18.26 44.95
CA LEU A 414 16.18 -17.52 43.73
C LEU A 414 16.12 -18.40 42.47
N ILE A 415 16.53 -19.67 42.56
CA ILE A 415 16.38 -20.66 41.47
C ILE A 415 14.91 -20.87 41.15
N GLN A 416 14.06 -21.10 42.17
CA GLN A 416 12.61 -21.28 41.98
C GLN A 416 11.97 -20.01 41.38
N LYS A 417 12.38 -18.84 41.87
CA LYS A 417 11.90 -17.57 41.35
C LYS A 417 12.28 -17.33 39.89
N THR A 418 13.52 -17.61 39.51
CA THR A 418 13.96 -17.46 38.11
C THR A 418 13.18 -18.42 37.18
N THR A 419 12.93 -19.66 37.66
CA THR A 419 12.10 -20.61 36.92
C THR A 419 10.68 -20.10 36.74
N PHE A 420 10.08 -19.53 37.79
CA PHE A 420 8.74 -18.94 37.74
C PHE A 420 8.66 -17.79 36.71
N ILE A 421 9.60 -16.84 36.77
CA ILE A 421 9.67 -15.69 35.83
C ILE A 421 9.78 -16.17 34.38
N ALA A 422 10.68 -17.13 34.12
CA ALA A 422 10.86 -17.68 32.78
C ALA A 422 9.59 -18.39 32.25
N THR A 423 8.90 -19.12 33.12
CA THR A 423 7.66 -19.85 32.77
C THR A 423 6.51 -18.87 32.56
N GLU A 424 6.38 -17.83 33.35
CA GLU A 424 5.38 -16.77 33.21
C GLU A 424 5.57 -16.02 31.87
N SER A 425 6.80 -15.66 31.54
CA SER A 425 7.11 -15.02 30.23
C SER A 425 6.77 -15.95 29.06
N SER A 426 7.07 -17.24 29.16
CA SER A 426 6.72 -18.25 28.14
C SER A 426 5.20 -18.40 27.99
N PHE A 427 4.45 -18.42 29.08
CA PHE A 427 2.99 -18.45 29.08
C PHE A 427 2.40 -17.21 28.38
N LEU A 428 2.87 -16.01 28.70
CA LEU A 428 2.43 -14.79 28.02
C LEU A 428 2.73 -14.84 26.51
N GLN A 429 3.90 -15.25 26.12
CA GLN A 429 4.28 -15.36 24.73
C GLN A 429 3.37 -16.33 23.97
N SER A 430 3.09 -17.51 24.53
CA SER A 430 2.21 -18.51 23.92
C SER A 430 0.76 -18.01 23.82
N LYS A 431 0.28 -17.25 24.83
CA LYS A 431 -1.03 -16.61 24.85
C LYS A 431 -1.22 -15.66 23.64
N TYR A 432 -0.30 -14.72 23.45
CA TYR A 432 -0.39 -13.74 22.36
C TYR A 432 -0.15 -14.37 20.99
N LYS A 433 0.71 -15.39 20.90
CA LYS A 433 0.93 -16.16 19.68
C LYS A 433 -0.35 -16.88 19.24
N LEU A 434 -1.07 -17.52 20.18
CA LEU A 434 -2.35 -18.18 19.89
C LEU A 434 -3.40 -17.19 19.40
N ILE A 435 -3.53 -16.03 20.04
CA ILE A 435 -4.48 -14.98 19.64
C ILE A 435 -4.18 -14.51 18.23
N PHE A 436 -2.91 -14.27 17.91
CA PHE A 436 -2.50 -13.86 16.57
C PHE A 436 -2.84 -14.94 15.54
N SER A 437 -2.53 -16.21 15.81
CA SER A 437 -2.84 -17.33 14.92
C SER A 437 -4.34 -17.44 14.63
N TYR A 438 -5.19 -17.25 15.65
CA TYR A 438 -6.65 -17.24 15.48
C TYR A 438 -7.10 -16.09 14.58
N LYS A 439 -6.54 -14.89 14.75
CA LYS A 439 -6.89 -13.73 13.95
C LYS A 439 -6.42 -13.82 12.50
N VAL A 440 -5.27 -14.45 12.26
CA VAL A 440 -4.81 -14.74 10.89
C VAL A 440 -5.73 -15.75 10.21
N LEU A 441 -6.21 -16.76 10.94
CA LEU A 441 -7.20 -17.71 10.41
C LEU A 441 -8.55 -17.05 10.14
N ASP A 442 -9.02 -16.17 11.04
CA ASP A 442 -10.22 -15.33 10.86
C ASP A 442 -10.11 -14.49 9.58
N PHE A 443 -8.94 -13.88 9.34
CA PHE A 443 -8.66 -13.11 8.14
C PHE A 443 -8.83 -13.92 6.86
N TYR A 444 -8.31 -15.14 6.78
CA TYR A 444 -8.49 -16.00 5.61
C TYR A 444 -9.93 -16.52 5.46
N SER A 445 -10.66 -16.63 6.56
CA SER A 445 -12.08 -16.99 6.57
C SER A 445 -13.01 -15.81 6.27
N GLY A 446 -12.48 -14.59 6.08
CA GLY A 446 -13.28 -13.38 5.85
C GLY A 446 -13.95 -12.82 7.10
N GLN A 447 -13.53 -13.23 8.29
CA GLN A 447 -14.03 -12.69 9.55
C GLN A 447 -13.30 -11.40 9.92
N PRO A 448 -13.94 -10.48 10.68
CA PRO A 448 -13.32 -9.22 11.08
C PRO A 448 -12.12 -9.45 12.01
N LEU A 449 -11.10 -8.59 11.87
CA LEU A 449 -9.90 -8.61 12.70
C LEU A 449 -10.13 -8.03 14.11
N SER A 450 -11.32 -7.51 14.40
CA SER A 450 -11.70 -6.95 15.69
C SER A 450 -11.71 -8.00 16.82
N PHE A 451 -11.53 -7.54 18.06
CA PHE A 451 -11.61 -8.41 19.24
C PHE A 451 -13.03 -8.48 19.85
N GLY A 452 -14.04 -7.93 19.14
CA GLY A 452 -15.40 -7.78 19.67
C GLY A 452 -15.44 -6.72 20.78
N THR A 453 -15.94 -5.53 20.48
CA THR A 453 -16.23 -4.55 21.52
C THR A 453 -17.40 -5.05 22.35
N ASN A 454 -17.15 -5.51 23.57
CA ASN A 454 -18.18 -5.47 24.59
C ASN A 454 -18.49 -3.99 24.85
N ASN A 455 -19.41 -3.42 24.09
CA ASN A 455 -20.07 -2.20 24.50
C ASN A 455 -20.82 -2.49 25.82
N LYS A 456 -20.23 -2.10 26.94
CA LYS A 456 -20.94 -1.79 28.17
C LYS A 456 -20.84 -0.30 28.41
#